data_2292743478483aa52efb6bc8067f66c9
#
_entry.id   2292743478483aa52efb6bc8067f66c9
#
_cell.length_a   1.000
_cell.length_b   1.000
_cell.length_c   1.000
_cell.angle_alpha   90.00
_cell.angle_beta   90.00
_cell.angle_gamma   90.00
#
_symmetry.space_group_name_H-M   'P 1'
#
loop_
_entity.id
_entity.type
_entity.pdbx_description
1 polymer ?
#
loop_
_entity_poly.entity_id
_entity_poly.type
_entity_poly.pdbx_seq_one_letter_code
_entity_poly.pdbx_strand_id
1 'polypeptide(L)'
;MTTSNLLQDHKIVTQGDWLGARKVETWRLPSSVVCATIFLLSSMVPGHAQTLDPKADPEPTAATIRPFKMHVPDQVLIDLRRRLAETKWPDQLPGTTWEYGADIKKVRELAVYWQNGYDWRAQEGKINQFDQFTTEIDGQQIYFIHQRSPRPDAIPLMLIHGWPGSIVEFLALIEPLTHPKDSHSPAFHVIIPSLPGFGFSGPTTTRGWGPQRMAKALVVLMDRLGYSRYGIQGGDWGSAVAHSMAYQAPTHVIGLHLNLITADPPSPEAVAQMSDAERKRFSYFDREESSFFFLQAAEPQTLAYSLTDSAVGWLAWMIGKFQLLTDNNGDFLTAVDRDTFLTDVTLYWATDTVGSAMRIYREYRLTGEGAVRMPRLETPVAYADFPREVAVPPFRWIAQTYNVVQRTEMPKGGHFAAMEQPDLLVQDVRAFFAKLNTTGQTAANGRWSDGTPAPLIRTPE
;
A
#
# COMPACT_ATOMS: atom_id res chain seq x y z
N MET A 1 -16.41 8.19 -54.31
CA MET A 1 -15.15 7.48 -54.31
C MET A 1 -14.70 7.40 -52.87
N THR A 2 -15.12 6.41 -52.20
CA THR A 2 -14.48 5.39 -51.37
C THR A 2 -13.33 5.91 -50.49
N THR A 3 -13.65 6.22 -49.21
CA THR A 3 -12.74 6.16 -48.08
C THR A 3 -13.04 4.88 -47.28
N SER A 4 -12.31 3.83 -47.61
CA SER A 4 -12.33 2.55 -46.89
C SER A 4 -10.91 2.25 -46.44
N ASN A 5 -10.79 1.70 -45.23
CA ASN A 5 -9.62 1.04 -44.66
C ASN A 5 -8.51 1.90 -44.01
N LEU A 6 -8.70 2.20 -42.74
CA LEU A 6 -7.62 2.27 -41.72
C LEU A 6 -8.19 1.80 -40.38
N LEU A 7 -8.58 0.53 -40.30
CA LEU A 7 -8.76 -0.23 -39.09
C LEU A 7 -7.80 -1.43 -39.17
N GLN A 8 -6.54 -1.21 -38.89
CA GLN A 8 -5.54 -2.28 -38.74
C GLN A 8 -5.23 -2.47 -37.26
N ASP A 9 -5.58 -3.64 -36.80
CA ASP A 9 -4.91 -4.47 -35.76
C ASP A 9 -4.31 -3.73 -34.55
N HIS A 10 -5.13 -3.30 -33.62
CA HIS A 10 -4.68 -3.11 -32.25
C HIS A 10 -4.81 -4.47 -31.53
N LYS A 11 -3.69 -5.21 -31.44
CA LYS A 11 -3.56 -6.33 -30.50
C LYS A 11 -3.81 -5.81 -29.11
N ILE A 12 -4.82 -6.38 -28.44
CA ILE A 12 -5.01 -6.21 -26.99
C ILE A 12 -3.81 -6.87 -26.34
N VAL A 13 -2.93 -6.05 -25.76
CA VAL A 13 -1.78 -6.52 -24.98
C VAL A 13 -2.32 -6.93 -23.62
N THR A 14 -2.41 -8.22 -23.35
CA THR A 14 -2.73 -8.74 -22.03
C THR A 14 -1.51 -8.61 -21.11
N GLN A 15 -1.72 -8.51 -19.81
CA GLN A 15 -0.65 -8.46 -18.81
C GLN A 15 0.40 -9.60 -18.99
N GLY A 16 -0.01 -10.74 -19.58
CA GLY A 16 0.85 -11.88 -19.87
C GLY A 16 1.80 -11.69 -21.05
N ASP A 17 1.48 -10.84 -22.04
CA ASP A 17 2.27 -10.68 -23.27
C ASP A 17 3.57 -9.89 -23.07
N TRP A 18 3.70 -9.15 -21.95
CA TRP A 18 4.90 -8.38 -21.61
C TRP A 18 6.01 -9.20 -20.94
N LEU A 19 5.73 -10.46 -20.59
CA LEU A 19 6.70 -11.40 -20.03
C LEU A 19 7.36 -12.27 -21.10
N GLY A 20 7.50 -11.77 -22.32
CA GLY A 20 8.19 -12.45 -23.41
C GLY A 20 9.51 -13.06 -22.93
N ALA A 21 9.54 -14.38 -22.81
CA ALA A 21 10.69 -15.17 -22.49
C ALA A 21 11.80 -14.91 -23.52
N ARG A 22 12.72 -14.00 -23.21
CA ARG A 22 14.02 -14.01 -23.89
C ARG A 22 14.72 -15.28 -23.45
N LYS A 23 14.96 -16.19 -24.39
CA LYS A 23 15.87 -17.30 -24.20
C LYS A 23 17.20 -16.74 -23.68
N VAL A 24 17.54 -17.11 -22.45
CA VAL A 24 18.86 -16.85 -21.90
C VAL A 24 19.82 -17.78 -22.61
N GLU A 25 20.54 -17.24 -23.56
CA GLU A 25 21.72 -17.95 -24.11
C GLU A 25 22.76 -18.01 -23.00
N THR A 26 23.01 -19.23 -22.54
CA THR A 26 24.06 -19.52 -21.57
C THR A 26 25.43 -19.38 -22.25
N TRP A 27 26.09 -18.26 -22.02
CA TRP A 27 27.52 -18.11 -22.32
C TRP A 27 28.31 -18.93 -21.31
N ARG A 28 28.87 -20.04 -21.77
CA ARG A 28 29.89 -20.81 -21.03
C ARG A 28 31.20 -20.05 -21.09
N LEU A 29 31.68 -19.58 -19.93
CA LEU A 29 33.06 -19.13 -19.76
C LEU A 29 33.97 -20.35 -19.50
N PRO A 30 35.19 -20.39 -20.05
CA PRO A 30 36.13 -21.50 -19.84
C PRO A 30 36.74 -21.39 -18.44
N SER A 31 36.85 -22.56 -17.82
CA SER A 31 37.50 -22.77 -16.53
C SER A 31 39.02 -22.61 -16.66
N SER A 32 39.61 -21.62 -16.01
CA SER A 32 40.97 -21.68 -15.49
C SER A 32 41.36 -20.37 -14.82
N VAL A 33 41.29 -20.29 -13.48
CA VAL A 33 42.15 -19.39 -12.67
C VAL A 33 42.47 -20.06 -11.34
N VAL A 34 43.67 -20.38 -11.18
CA VAL A 34 44.63 -20.60 -10.10
C VAL A 34 44.19 -20.09 -8.71
N CYS A 35 44.23 -21.02 -7.73
CA CYS A 35 44.26 -20.74 -6.29
C CYS A 35 45.53 -19.99 -5.92
N ALA A 36 45.38 -18.81 -5.28
CA ALA A 36 46.45 -18.19 -4.52
C ALA A 36 45.99 -18.14 -3.03
N THR A 37 46.64 -18.94 -2.20
CA THR A 37 46.44 -19.03 -0.76
C THR A 37 47.23 -17.88 -0.09
N ILE A 38 46.51 -16.94 0.51
CA ILE A 38 47.13 -15.91 1.36
C ILE A 38 46.91 -16.32 2.83
N PHE A 39 48.00 -16.66 3.53
CA PHE A 39 48.07 -16.80 4.98
C PHE A 39 48.01 -15.41 5.63
N LEU A 40 46.97 -15.12 6.39
CA LEU A 40 46.92 -13.98 7.28
C LEU A 40 47.27 -14.47 8.72
N LEU A 41 48.39 -13.98 9.21
CA LEU A 41 48.79 -14.09 10.63
C LEU A 41 47.82 -13.22 11.48
N SER A 42 47.05 -13.88 12.33
CA SER A 42 46.25 -13.21 13.36
C SER A 42 47.11 -12.86 14.56
N SER A 43 47.37 -11.59 14.79
CA SER A 43 47.90 -11.06 16.04
C SER A 43 46.81 -11.05 17.11
N MET A 44 46.94 -11.86 18.13
CA MET A 44 46.11 -11.86 19.34
C MET A 44 46.35 -10.55 20.12
N VAL A 45 45.30 -9.73 20.22
CA VAL A 45 45.21 -8.65 21.22
C VAL A 45 44.49 -9.23 22.45
N PRO A 46 45.00 -9.08 23.68
CA PRO A 46 44.33 -9.58 24.88
C PRO A 46 43.05 -8.76 25.11
N GLY A 47 41.91 -9.45 25.05
CA GLY A 47 40.62 -8.87 25.34
C GLY A 47 40.49 -8.49 26.82
N HIS A 48 40.14 -7.24 27.08
CA HIS A 48 39.62 -6.84 28.39
C HIS A 48 38.24 -7.46 28.56
N ALA A 49 38.11 -8.32 29.56
CA ALA A 49 36.80 -8.81 30.00
C ALA A 49 36.03 -7.61 30.59
N GLN A 50 35.06 -7.12 29.86
CA GLN A 50 34.06 -6.20 30.42
C GLN A 50 33.20 -7.01 31.39
N THR A 51 33.23 -6.65 32.66
CA THR A 51 32.29 -7.11 33.66
C THR A 51 30.93 -6.56 33.31
N LEU A 52 30.00 -7.45 32.92
CA LEU A 52 28.59 -7.12 32.71
C LEU A 52 28.01 -6.58 34.01
N ASP A 53 27.50 -5.35 33.99
CA ASP A 53 26.73 -4.77 35.08
C ASP A 53 25.37 -5.50 35.14
N PRO A 54 25.02 -6.19 36.27
CA PRO A 54 23.80 -6.99 36.36
C PRO A 54 22.51 -6.14 36.41
N LYS A 55 22.58 -4.83 36.25
CA LYS A 55 21.45 -3.89 36.23
C LYS A 55 21.21 -3.19 34.89
N ALA A 56 21.96 -3.52 33.86
CA ALA A 56 21.61 -3.01 32.52
C ALA A 56 20.35 -3.71 32.08
N ASP A 57 19.30 -2.92 31.79
CA ASP A 57 18.11 -3.42 31.09
C ASP A 57 18.57 -4.15 29.82
N PRO A 58 18.02 -5.35 29.54
CA PRO A 58 18.41 -6.09 28.34
C PRO A 58 18.25 -5.21 27.12
N GLU A 59 19.26 -5.11 26.25
CA GLU A 59 19.15 -4.40 25.00
C GLU A 59 17.88 -4.90 24.27
N PRO A 60 17.03 -3.96 23.80
CA PRO A 60 15.76 -4.35 23.19
C PRO A 60 16.04 -5.22 21.98
N THR A 61 15.50 -6.43 21.97
CA THR A 61 15.61 -7.35 20.83
C THR A 61 14.89 -6.77 19.60
N ALA A 62 15.34 -7.14 18.40
CA ALA A 62 14.69 -6.73 17.14
C ALA A 62 13.18 -7.06 17.10
N ALA A 63 12.75 -8.06 17.87
CA ALA A 63 11.35 -8.47 17.99
C ALA A 63 10.48 -7.57 18.88
N THR A 64 11.07 -6.61 19.62
CA THR A 64 10.33 -5.75 20.54
C THR A 64 9.46 -4.75 19.80
N ILE A 65 8.18 -4.64 20.20
CA ILE A 65 7.28 -3.56 19.76
C ILE A 65 7.55 -2.35 20.66
N ARG A 66 7.84 -1.20 20.04
CA ARG A 66 8.19 0.04 20.75
C ARG A 66 7.12 1.10 20.45
N PRO A 67 6.66 1.86 21.45
CA PRO A 67 5.86 3.05 21.22
C PRO A 67 6.59 4.01 20.29
N PHE A 68 5.84 4.64 19.41
CA PHE A 68 6.33 5.64 18.47
C PHE A 68 5.44 6.88 18.54
N LYS A 69 6.03 8.04 18.43
CA LYS A 69 5.32 9.29 18.26
C LYS A 69 5.88 10.00 17.03
N MET A 70 5.02 10.26 16.08
CA MET A 70 5.42 10.94 14.85
C MET A 70 5.94 12.34 15.17
N HIS A 71 7.13 12.65 14.66
CA HIS A 71 7.71 13.99 14.72
C HIS A 71 8.62 14.20 13.52
N VAL A 72 8.22 15.10 12.64
CA VAL A 72 9.05 15.56 11.52
C VAL A 72 9.91 16.72 12.03
N PRO A 73 11.25 16.67 11.90
CA PRO A 73 12.11 17.77 12.32
C PRO A 73 11.73 19.09 11.62
N ASP A 74 11.77 20.20 12.36
CA ASP A 74 11.44 21.53 11.80
C ASP A 74 12.30 21.88 10.58
N GLN A 75 13.55 21.44 10.57
CA GLN A 75 14.46 21.70 9.45
C GLN A 75 13.97 21.08 8.14
N VAL A 76 13.29 19.92 8.18
CA VAL A 76 12.68 19.28 6.99
C VAL A 76 11.55 20.15 6.43
N LEU A 77 10.72 20.72 7.33
CA LEU A 77 9.62 21.61 6.92
C LEU A 77 10.13 22.96 6.40
N ILE A 78 11.20 23.48 6.98
CA ILE A 78 11.87 24.70 6.51
C ILE A 78 12.46 24.47 5.12
N ASP A 79 13.17 23.36 4.91
CA ASP A 79 13.74 23.01 3.60
C ASP A 79 12.65 22.80 2.55
N LEU A 80 11.55 22.14 2.89
CA LEU A 80 10.39 21.99 2.01
C LEU A 80 9.86 23.35 1.53
N ARG A 81 9.62 24.28 2.46
CA ARG A 81 9.12 25.62 2.12
C ARG A 81 10.10 26.39 1.25
N ARG A 82 11.40 26.28 1.53
CA ARG A 82 12.47 26.89 0.71
C ARG A 82 12.45 26.32 -0.71
N ARG A 83 12.40 24.98 -0.88
CA ARG A 83 12.37 24.34 -2.21
C ARG A 83 11.13 24.72 -3.00
N LEU A 84 9.98 24.83 -2.35
CA LEU A 84 8.75 25.31 -3.00
C LEU A 84 8.88 26.77 -3.47
N ALA A 85 9.52 27.64 -2.66
CA ALA A 85 9.78 29.04 -3.04
C ALA A 85 10.75 29.17 -4.22
N GLU A 86 11.77 28.30 -4.28
CA GLU A 86 12.82 28.32 -5.30
C GLU A 86 12.45 27.51 -6.55
N THR A 87 11.20 27.06 -6.67
CA THR A 87 10.74 26.23 -7.80
C THR A 87 11.01 26.87 -9.15
N LYS A 88 11.77 26.18 -9.99
CA LYS A 88 11.90 26.51 -11.40
C LYS A 88 10.73 25.89 -12.18
N TRP A 89 9.77 26.73 -12.51
CA TRP A 89 8.56 26.29 -13.20
C TRP A 89 8.84 25.93 -14.67
N PRO A 90 8.32 24.81 -15.16
CA PRO A 90 8.31 24.52 -16.59
C PRO A 90 7.31 25.45 -17.31
N ASP A 91 7.40 25.50 -18.63
CA ASP A 91 6.34 26.02 -19.48
C ASP A 91 5.20 24.99 -19.63
N GLN A 92 4.06 25.46 -20.13
CA GLN A 92 2.94 24.63 -20.57
C GLN A 92 2.46 25.13 -21.91
N LEU A 93 2.12 24.22 -22.82
CA LEU A 93 1.60 24.59 -24.12
C LEU A 93 0.30 25.41 -23.96
N PRO A 94 0.20 26.61 -24.59
CA PRO A 94 -0.99 27.45 -24.43
C PRO A 94 -2.29 26.72 -24.83
N GLY A 95 -3.31 26.86 -24.00
CA GLY A 95 -4.64 26.28 -24.24
C GLY A 95 -4.79 24.80 -23.82
N THR A 96 -3.73 24.18 -23.29
CA THR A 96 -3.82 22.82 -22.72
C THR A 96 -4.06 22.85 -21.21
N THR A 97 -4.59 21.77 -20.67
CA THR A 97 -4.77 21.52 -19.24
C THR A 97 -4.17 20.16 -18.87
N TRP A 98 -4.99 19.12 -18.74
CA TRP A 98 -4.56 17.78 -18.32
C TRP A 98 -4.07 16.87 -19.46
N GLU A 99 -4.21 17.29 -20.72
CA GLU A 99 -3.89 16.47 -21.89
C GLU A 99 -2.39 16.11 -22.01
N TYR A 100 -1.55 16.90 -21.35
CA TYR A 100 -0.09 16.68 -21.29
C TYR A 100 0.40 16.30 -19.88
N GLY A 101 -0.50 15.90 -18.98
CA GLY A 101 -0.19 15.57 -17.60
C GLY A 101 -0.74 16.60 -16.62
N ALA A 102 -0.08 16.78 -15.47
CA ALA A 102 -0.58 17.66 -14.42
C ALA A 102 -0.65 19.14 -14.87
N ASP A 103 -1.84 19.74 -14.78
CA ASP A 103 -2.06 21.14 -15.14
C ASP A 103 -1.24 22.08 -14.26
N ILE A 104 -0.39 22.91 -14.89
CA ILE A 104 0.52 23.83 -14.20
C ILE A 104 -0.21 24.80 -13.26
N LYS A 105 -1.44 25.20 -13.61
CA LYS A 105 -2.27 26.08 -12.79
C LYS A 105 -2.63 25.40 -11.46
N LYS A 106 -3.08 24.14 -11.54
CA LYS A 106 -3.43 23.33 -10.35
C LYS A 106 -2.20 23.04 -9.50
N VAL A 107 -1.08 22.69 -10.14
CA VAL A 107 0.18 22.44 -9.41
C VAL A 107 0.65 23.71 -8.69
N ARG A 108 0.59 24.89 -9.33
CA ARG A 108 0.95 26.18 -8.71
C ARG A 108 0.05 26.53 -7.53
N GLU A 109 -1.26 26.36 -7.70
CA GLU A 109 -2.25 26.59 -6.63
C GLU A 109 -1.91 25.78 -5.38
N LEU A 110 -1.71 24.48 -5.55
CA LEU A 110 -1.41 23.59 -4.44
C LEU A 110 0.01 23.78 -3.87
N ALA A 111 1.01 24.09 -4.70
CA ALA A 111 2.35 24.40 -4.23
C ALA A 111 2.38 25.66 -3.33
N VAL A 112 1.66 26.70 -3.73
CA VAL A 112 1.52 27.94 -2.93
C VAL A 112 0.79 27.65 -1.62
N TYR A 113 -0.26 26.85 -1.65
CA TYR A 113 -0.97 26.46 -0.43
C TYR A 113 -0.10 25.56 0.47
N TRP A 114 0.61 24.59 -0.08
CA TRP A 114 1.52 23.72 0.66
C TRP A 114 2.64 24.52 1.35
N GLN A 115 3.15 25.55 0.66
CA GLN A 115 4.19 26.43 1.20
C GLN A 115 3.71 27.32 2.34
N ASN A 116 2.50 27.94 2.20
CA ASN A 116 2.08 29.07 3.02
C ASN A 116 0.84 28.83 3.88
N GLY A 117 -0.07 27.93 3.46
CA GLY A 117 -1.36 27.73 4.10
C GLY A 117 -1.53 26.37 4.78
N TYR A 118 -0.76 25.38 4.37
CA TYR A 118 -0.83 24.03 4.93
C TYR A 118 -0.06 23.93 6.26
N ASP A 119 -0.70 23.39 7.29
CA ASP A 119 -0.12 23.20 8.61
C ASP A 119 0.16 21.73 8.90
N TRP A 120 1.40 21.31 8.63
CA TRP A 120 1.84 19.95 8.97
C TRP A 120 1.70 19.65 10.46
N ARG A 121 2.01 20.59 11.36
CA ARG A 121 1.96 20.34 12.80
C ARG A 121 0.54 20.02 13.28
N ALA A 122 -0.45 20.66 12.68
CA ALA A 122 -1.85 20.32 12.95
C ALA A 122 -2.19 18.89 12.50
N GLN A 123 -1.69 18.45 11.33
CA GLN A 123 -1.93 17.09 10.84
C GLN A 123 -1.12 16.05 11.63
N GLU A 124 0.14 16.32 11.90
CA GLU A 124 0.98 15.49 12.80
C GLU A 124 0.32 15.32 14.18
N GLY A 125 -0.26 16.39 14.72
CA GLY A 125 -1.02 16.35 15.95
C GLY A 125 -2.28 15.46 15.87
N LYS A 126 -3.01 15.47 14.76
CA LYS A 126 -4.14 14.56 14.52
C LYS A 126 -3.71 13.10 14.45
N ILE A 127 -2.62 12.80 13.73
CA ILE A 127 -2.10 11.43 13.64
C ILE A 127 -1.61 10.95 15.01
N ASN A 128 -0.99 11.85 15.78
CA ASN A 128 -0.47 11.56 17.12
C ASN A 128 -1.55 11.36 18.21
N GLN A 129 -2.83 11.48 17.86
CA GLN A 129 -3.93 11.07 18.74
C GLN A 129 -4.13 9.56 18.78
N PHE A 130 -3.58 8.82 17.82
CA PHE A 130 -3.65 7.38 17.73
C PHE A 130 -2.40 6.73 18.33
N ASP A 131 -2.55 5.53 18.87
CA ASP A 131 -1.43 4.73 19.38
C ASP A 131 -0.57 4.23 18.22
N GLN A 132 0.70 4.58 18.22
CA GLN A 132 1.66 4.29 17.16
C GLN A 132 2.84 3.49 17.70
N PHE A 133 3.36 2.60 16.86
CA PHE A 133 4.43 1.69 17.24
C PHE A 133 5.38 1.42 16.09
N THR A 134 6.57 0.93 16.45
CA THR A 134 7.53 0.34 15.52
C THR A 134 8.00 -1.01 16.01
N THR A 135 8.38 -1.87 15.08
CA THR A 135 9.07 -3.14 15.35
C THR A 135 9.95 -3.46 14.15
N GLU A 136 11.01 -4.27 14.36
CA GLU A 136 11.85 -4.72 13.25
C GLU A 136 11.47 -6.14 12.84
N ILE A 137 11.20 -6.36 11.56
CA ILE A 137 10.88 -7.67 10.99
C ILE A 137 11.73 -7.87 9.73
N ASP A 138 12.47 -8.96 9.66
CA ASP A 138 13.31 -9.33 8.53
C ASP A 138 14.32 -8.21 8.15
N GLY A 139 14.90 -7.56 9.19
CA GLY A 139 15.86 -6.45 9.06
C GLY A 139 15.24 -5.13 8.57
N GLN A 140 13.90 -5.02 8.55
CA GLN A 140 13.17 -3.83 8.14
C GLN A 140 12.35 -3.29 9.30
N GLN A 141 12.47 -1.99 9.58
CA GLN A 141 11.55 -1.32 10.49
C GLN A 141 10.14 -1.32 9.90
N ILE A 142 9.17 -1.71 10.70
CA ILE A 142 7.74 -1.63 10.40
C ILE A 142 7.11 -0.66 11.39
N TYR A 143 6.63 0.45 10.89
CA TYR A 143 5.79 1.39 11.62
C TYR A 143 4.33 1.02 11.41
N PHE A 144 3.51 1.17 12.45
CA PHE A 144 2.08 0.92 12.36
C PHE A 144 1.29 1.70 13.41
N ILE A 145 0.05 2.04 13.08
CA ILE A 145 -0.96 2.47 14.04
C ILE A 145 -1.66 1.21 14.56
N HIS A 146 -1.91 1.14 15.87
CA HIS A 146 -2.67 0.07 16.49
C HIS A 146 -3.68 0.64 17.47
N GLN A 147 -4.89 0.92 16.99
CA GLN A 147 -5.97 1.47 17.79
C GLN A 147 -6.92 0.37 18.25
N ARG A 148 -6.98 0.15 19.55
CA ARG A 148 -7.88 -0.84 20.14
C ARG A 148 -9.27 -0.30 20.37
N SER A 149 -10.28 -1.11 20.08
CA SER A 149 -11.64 -0.88 20.56
C SER A 149 -11.74 -1.21 22.05
N PRO A 150 -12.56 -0.49 22.83
CA PRO A 150 -12.87 -0.86 24.22
C PRO A 150 -13.73 -2.13 24.32
N ARG A 151 -14.30 -2.60 23.22
CA ARG A 151 -15.17 -3.78 23.19
C ARG A 151 -14.35 -5.08 23.28
N PRO A 152 -14.71 -6.00 24.20
CA PRO A 152 -13.95 -7.24 24.40
C PRO A 152 -14.13 -8.24 23.23
N ASP A 153 -15.17 -8.08 22.41
CA ASP A 153 -15.51 -8.91 21.25
C ASP A 153 -15.00 -8.29 19.92
N ALA A 154 -14.19 -7.25 19.99
CA ALA A 154 -13.68 -6.58 18.82
C ALA A 154 -12.79 -7.50 17.97
N ILE A 155 -13.01 -7.47 16.67
CA ILE A 155 -12.29 -8.28 15.67
C ILE A 155 -10.99 -7.55 15.31
N PRO A 156 -9.81 -8.20 15.36
CA PRO A 156 -8.60 -7.61 14.80
C PRO A 156 -8.74 -7.41 13.29
N LEU A 157 -8.52 -6.19 12.82
CA LEU A 157 -8.65 -5.81 11.41
C LEU A 157 -7.43 -5.03 10.97
N MET A 158 -6.71 -5.58 9.99
CA MET A 158 -5.61 -4.88 9.34
C MET A 158 -6.12 -4.11 8.12
N LEU A 159 -5.75 -2.82 8.00
CA LEU A 159 -6.03 -1.97 6.85
C LEU A 159 -4.72 -1.72 6.10
N ILE A 160 -4.63 -2.15 4.85
CA ILE A 160 -3.39 -2.14 4.07
C ILE A 160 -3.53 -1.20 2.88
N HIS A 161 -2.73 -0.13 2.88
CA HIS A 161 -2.67 0.85 1.80
C HIS A 161 -1.85 0.37 0.59
N GLY A 162 -1.83 1.17 -0.47
CA GLY A 162 -1.00 0.96 -1.64
C GLY A 162 -0.17 2.19 -2.02
N TRP A 163 0.14 2.31 -3.31
CA TRP A 163 0.84 3.46 -3.88
C TRP A 163 -0.10 4.25 -4.82
N PRO A 164 -0.15 5.58 -4.75
CA PRO A 164 0.67 6.48 -3.94
C PRO A 164 0.06 6.87 -2.58
N GLY A 165 -0.74 6.02 -2.00
CA GLY A 165 -1.34 6.24 -0.70
C GLY A 165 -0.42 5.85 0.46
N SER A 166 -0.92 6.01 1.68
CA SER A 166 -0.23 5.70 2.94
C SER A 166 -1.23 5.39 4.04
N ILE A 167 -0.75 5.34 5.29
CA ILE A 167 -1.60 5.26 6.47
C ILE A 167 -2.66 6.37 6.52
N VAL A 168 -2.41 7.50 5.84
CA VAL A 168 -3.30 8.67 5.80
C VAL A 168 -4.67 8.31 5.21
N GLU A 169 -4.71 7.35 4.27
CA GLU A 169 -5.96 6.88 3.68
C GLU A 169 -7.00 6.46 4.73
N PHE A 170 -6.55 5.84 5.82
CA PHE A 170 -7.42 5.17 6.77
C PHE A 170 -7.71 5.96 8.04
N LEU A 171 -7.14 7.15 8.23
CA LEU A 171 -7.30 7.89 9.47
C LEU A 171 -8.77 8.18 9.82
N ALA A 172 -9.59 8.47 8.81
CA ALA A 172 -11.03 8.72 8.99
C ALA A 172 -11.84 7.45 9.34
N LEU A 173 -11.28 6.25 9.12
CA LEU A 173 -11.94 4.98 9.40
C LEU A 173 -11.72 4.50 10.84
N ILE A 174 -10.67 4.99 11.52
CA ILE A 174 -10.23 4.45 12.82
C ILE A 174 -11.36 4.57 13.85
N GLU A 175 -11.83 5.78 14.10
CA GLU A 175 -12.87 6.03 15.11
C GLU A 175 -14.18 5.28 14.80
N PRO A 176 -14.75 5.38 13.58
CA PRO A 176 -15.94 4.59 13.25
C PRO A 176 -15.76 3.09 13.45
N LEU A 177 -14.64 2.50 13.09
CA LEU A 177 -14.41 1.06 13.21
C LEU A 177 -14.18 0.61 14.64
N THR A 178 -13.47 1.40 15.45
CA THR A 178 -13.18 1.06 16.86
C THR A 178 -14.34 1.34 17.80
N HIS A 179 -15.13 2.37 17.52
CA HIS A 179 -16.25 2.84 18.36
C HIS A 179 -17.57 2.89 17.57
N PRO A 180 -18.17 1.74 17.22
CA PRO A 180 -19.46 1.75 16.52
C PRO A 180 -20.55 2.39 17.40
N LYS A 181 -21.37 3.26 16.78
CA LYS A 181 -22.51 3.91 17.48
C LYS A 181 -23.57 2.89 17.90
N ASP A 182 -23.75 1.84 17.10
CA ASP A 182 -24.67 0.74 17.42
C ASP A 182 -23.90 -0.39 18.10
N SER A 183 -24.35 -0.77 19.31
CA SER A 183 -23.73 -1.84 20.09
C SER A 183 -23.81 -3.24 19.45
N HIS A 184 -24.71 -3.47 18.51
CA HIS A 184 -24.85 -4.72 17.79
C HIS A 184 -23.94 -4.82 16.57
N SER A 185 -23.42 -3.68 16.10
CA SER A 185 -22.45 -3.65 15.01
C SER A 185 -21.08 -4.17 15.45
N PRO A 186 -20.34 -4.90 14.58
CA PRO A 186 -18.98 -5.31 14.88
C PRO A 186 -18.09 -4.11 15.21
N ALA A 187 -17.28 -4.25 16.25
CA ALA A 187 -16.17 -3.36 16.56
C ALA A 187 -14.85 -4.01 16.15
N PHE A 188 -13.83 -3.20 15.91
CA PHE A 188 -12.55 -3.70 15.43
C PHE A 188 -11.38 -3.15 16.26
N HIS A 189 -10.38 -3.98 16.51
CA HIS A 189 -9.03 -3.52 16.80
C HIS A 189 -8.37 -3.22 15.46
N VAL A 190 -8.06 -1.96 15.19
CA VAL A 190 -7.57 -1.51 13.89
C VAL A 190 -6.05 -1.47 13.88
N ILE A 191 -5.43 -2.15 12.91
CA ILE A 191 -3.99 -2.15 12.67
C ILE A 191 -3.72 -1.57 11.29
N ILE A 192 -2.95 -0.48 11.20
CA ILE A 192 -2.61 0.20 9.95
C ILE A 192 -1.10 0.22 9.80
N PRO A 193 -0.49 -0.79 9.18
CA PRO A 193 0.94 -0.76 8.91
C PRO A 193 1.25 0.22 7.78
N SER A 194 2.36 0.94 7.89
CA SER A 194 3.03 1.50 6.72
C SER A 194 3.79 0.36 6.03
N LEU A 195 3.57 0.15 4.75
CA LEU A 195 4.24 -0.91 4.01
C LEU A 195 5.77 -0.72 4.01
N PRO A 196 6.58 -1.80 3.99
CA PRO A 196 8.02 -1.70 3.82
C PRO A 196 8.43 -0.81 2.64
N GLY A 197 9.23 0.20 2.90
CA GLY A 197 9.63 1.20 1.90
C GLY A 197 8.80 2.47 1.88
N PHE A 198 7.72 2.54 2.66
CA PHE A 198 6.78 3.66 2.72
C PHE A 198 6.85 4.38 4.07
N GLY A 199 6.75 5.70 4.07
CA GLY A 199 6.66 6.50 5.29
C GLY A 199 7.69 6.07 6.35
N PHE A 200 7.28 5.92 7.58
CA PHE A 200 8.18 5.52 8.68
C PHE A 200 8.59 4.03 8.66
N SER A 201 8.12 3.25 7.68
CA SER A 201 8.64 1.90 7.37
C SER A 201 9.68 1.91 6.24
N GLY A 202 10.18 3.07 5.84
CA GLY A 202 11.17 3.21 4.76
C GLY A 202 12.49 3.79 5.25
N PRO A 203 13.46 3.89 4.31
CA PRO A 203 13.49 3.16 3.04
C PRO A 203 13.81 1.67 3.21
N THR A 204 13.50 0.83 2.18
CA THR A 204 13.98 -0.56 2.16
C THR A 204 15.49 -0.60 1.89
N THR A 205 16.21 -1.45 2.63
CA THR A 205 17.68 -1.59 2.53
C THR A 205 18.12 -2.85 1.80
N THR A 206 17.18 -3.78 1.53
CA THR A 206 17.42 -5.04 0.84
C THR A 206 16.46 -5.24 -0.32
N ARG A 207 16.81 -6.12 -1.26
CA ARG A 207 15.96 -6.51 -2.39
C ARG A 207 14.84 -7.45 -1.96
N GLY A 208 13.85 -7.64 -2.83
CA GLY A 208 12.80 -8.65 -2.68
C GLY A 208 11.59 -8.18 -1.87
N TRP A 209 11.48 -6.89 -1.54
CA TRP A 209 10.30 -6.33 -0.87
C TRP A 209 9.13 -6.14 -1.83
N GLY A 210 8.71 -7.24 -2.49
CA GLY A 210 7.45 -7.36 -3.21
C GLY A 210 6.29 -7.77 -2.30
N PRO A 211 5.06 -7.87 -2.82
CA PRO A 211 3.86 -8.19 -2.04
C PRO A 211 3.97 -9.45 -1.18
N GLN A 212 4.60 -10.51 -1.68
CA GLN A 212 4.74 -11.78 -0.93
C GLN A 212 5.63 -11.62 0.31
N ARG A 213 6.77 -10.92 0.21
CA ARG A 213 7.66 -10.68 1.35
C ARG A 213 7.03 -9.71 2.33
N MET A 214 6.33 -8.68 1.85
CA MET A 214 5.55 -7.77 2.69
C MET A 214 4.48 -8.52 3.46
N ALA A 215 3.73 -9.39 2.79
CA ALA A 215 2.72 -10.26 3.41
C ALA A 215 3.31 -11.10 4.54
N LYS A 216 4.47 -11.75 4.30
CA LYS A 216 5.16 -12.53 5.32
C LYS A 216 5.52 -11.70 6.55
N ALA A 217 6.01 -10.48 6.34
CA ALA A 217 6.34 -9.57 7.43
C ALA A 217 5.09 -9.14 8.22
N LEU A 218 3.97 -8.87 7.53
CA LEU A 218 2.72 -8.48 8.20
C LEU A 218 2.04 -9.64 8.93
N VAL A 219 2.18 -10.89 8.47
CA VAL A 219 1.78 -12.08 9.26
C VAL A 219 2.56 -12.14 10.57
N VAL A 220 3.89 -11.96 10.52
CA VAL A 220 4.74 -11.89 11.74
C VAL A 220 4.33 -10.72 12.65
N LEU A 221 3.94 -9.58 12.08
CA LEU A 221 3.44 -8.45 12.87
C LEU A 221 2.19 -8.84 13.67
N MET A 222 1.21 -9.49 13.01
CA MET A 222 -0.02 -9.94 13.70
C MET A 222 0.27 -10.96 14.80
N ASP A 223 1.19 -11.89 14.57
CA ASP A 223 1.63 -12.86 15.59
C ASP A 223 2.26 -12.15 16.79
N ARG A 224 3.12 -11.15 16.57
CA ARG A 224 3.73 -10.35 17.65
C ARG A 224 2.70 -9.55 18.44
N LEU A 225 1.61 -9.13 17.81
CA LEU A 225 0.49 -8.46 18.47
C LEU A 225 -0.43 -9.43 19.22
N GLY A 226 -0.17 -10.75 19.11
CA GLY A 226 -0.97 -11.81 19.75
C GLY A 226 -2.28 -12.12 19.02
N TYR A 227 -2.41 -11.75 17.76
CA TYR A 227 -3.60 -11.99 16.95
C TYR A 227 -3.46 -13.24 16.08
N SER A 228 -3.99 -14.36 16.54
CA SER A 228 -4.00 -15.62 15.80
C SER A 228 -5.07 -15.68 14.70
N ARG A 229 -6.10 -14.82 14.76
CA ARG A 229 -7.16 -14.71 13.75
C ARG A 229 -7.55 -13.26 13.54
N TYR A 230 -7.61 -12.83 12.28
CA TYR A 230 -7.86 -11.43 11.92
C TYR A 230 -8.49 -11.28 10.55
N GLY A 231 -9.20 -10.18 10.35
CA GLY A 231 -9.66 -9.71 9.06
C GLY A 231 -8.63 -8.80 8.39
N ILE A 232 -8.73 -8.65 7.08
CA ILE A 232 -7.90 -7.71 6.32
C ILE A 232 -8.79 -6.90 5.38
N GLN A 233 -8.58 -5.59 5.32
CA GLN A 233 -9.07 -4.71 4.27
C GLN A 233 -7.88 -4.21 3.46
N GLY A 234 -7.99 -4.18 2.13
CA GLY A 234 -6.94 -3.68 1.26
C GLY A 234 -7.45 -3.16 -0.08
N GLY A 235 -6.77 -2.14 -0.59
CA GLY A 235 -6.88 -1.61 -1.94
C GLY A 235 -5.51 -1.57 -2.60
N ASP A 236 -5.40 -1.37 -3.91
CA ASP A 236 -4.14 -1.25 -4.64
C ASP A 236 -3.13 -2.38 -4.30
N TRP A 237 -1.87 -2.05 -4.00
CA TRP A 237 -0.88 -3.02 -3.51
C TRP A 237 -1.31 -3.71 -2.21
N GLY A 238 -2.11 -3.01 -1.37
CA GLY A 238 -2.69 -3.61 -0.18
C GLY A 238 -3.57 -4.82 -0.50
N SER A 239 -4.27 -4.84 -1.63
CA SER A 239 -5.01 -6.02 -2.09
C SER A 239 -4.09 -7.19 -2.45
N ALA A 240 -2.99 -6.94 -3.14
CA ALA A 240 -2.01 -7.97 -3.49
C ALA A 240 -1.32 -8.53 -2.24
N VAL A 241 -0.98 -7.67 -1.27
CA VAL A 241 -0.43 -8.08 0.02
C VAL A 241 -1.46 -8.89 0.82
N ALA A 242 -2.72 -8.44 0.90
CA ALA A 242 -3.81 -9.14 1.59
C ALA A 242 -4.06 -10.53 1.01
N HIS A 243 -4.09 -10.64 -0.32
CA HIS A 243 -4.18 -11.94 -1.02
C HIS A 243 -3.02 -12.86 -0.61
N SER A 244 -1.79 -12.35 -0.66
CA SER A 244 -0.61 -13.12 -0.28
C SER A 244 -0.63 -13.52 1.20
N MET A 245 -1.12 -12.68 2.11
CA MET A 245 -1.30 -13.03 3.53
C MET A 245 -2.30 -14.17 3.71
N ALA A 246 -3.46 -14.11 3.04
CA ALA A 246 -4.47 -15.17 3.11
C ALA A 246 -3.97 -16.50 2.52
N TYR A 247 -3.12 -16.44 1.51
CA TYR A 247 -2.50 -17.62 0.93
C TYR A 247 -1.42 -18.24 1.83
N GLN A 248 -0.59 -17.40 2.47
CA GLN A 248 0.51 -17.84 3.34
C GLN A 248 0.02 -18.28 4.73
N ALA A 249 -1.06 -17.69 5.23
CA ALA A 249 -1.59 -17.93 6.57
C ALA A 249 -3.12 -18.17 6.55
N PRO A 250 -3.61 -19.20 5.82
CA PRO A 250 -5.04 -19.39 5.56
C PRO A 250 -5.87 -19.69 6.81
N THR A 251 -5.25 -20.18 7.89
CA THR A 251 -5.93 -20.44 9.17
C THR A 251 -6.04 -19.18 10.05
N HIS A 252 -5.25 -18.16 9.76
CA HIS A 252 -5.21 -16.90 10.52
C HIS A 252 -6.15 -15.84 9.91
N VAL A 253 -6.24 -15.79 8.58
CA VAL A 253 -7.06 -14.79 7.88
C VAL A 253 -8.49 -15.26 7.80
N ILE A 254 -9.41 -14.63 8.54
CA ILE A 254 -10.83 -14.97 8.59
C ILE A 254 -11.63 -14.48 7.39
N GLY A 255 -11.16 -13.44 6.72
CA GLY A 255 -11.78 -12.88 5.53
C GLY A 255 -11.01 -11.68 4.99
N LEU A 256 -11.15 -11.45 3.70
CA LEU A 256 -10.61 -10.30 2.99
C LEU A 256 -11.74 -9.38 2.54
N HIS A 257 -11.62 -8.10 2.82
CA HIS A 257 -12.44 -7.06 2.23
C HIS A 257 -11.58 -6.25 1.26
N LEU A 258 -11.89 -6.30 -0.03
CA LEU A 258 -11.05 -5.71 -1.08
C LEU A 258 -11.84 -4.72 -1.93
N ASN A 259 -11.28 -3.54 -2.20
CA ASN A 259 -11.84 -2.58 -3.16
C ASN A 259 -11.13 -2.61 -4.52
N LEU A 260 -9.93 -3.16 -4.62
CA LEU A 260 -9.32 -3.54 -5.88
C LEU A 260 -9.13 -5.05 -5.93
N ILE A 261 -9.57 -5.70 -7.00
CA ILE A 261 -9.31 -7.12 -7.25
C ILE A 261 -8.75 -7.28 -8.67
N THR A 262 -7.59 -7.92 -8.77
CA THR A 262 -7.02 -8.33 -10.05
C THR A 262 -7.36 -9.79 -10.33
N ALA A 263 -7.76 -10.09 -11.57
CA ALA A 263 -7.96 -11.44 -12.04
C ALA A 263 -7.57 -11.52 -13.53
N ASP A 264 -6.71 -12.46 -13.85
CA ASP A 264 -6.28 -12.68 -15.23
C ASP A 264 -7.41 -13.25 -16.08
N PRO A 265 -7.45 -12.92 -17.39
CA PRO A 265 -8.31 -13.60 -18.33
C PRO A 265 -8.05 -15.12 -18.29
N PRO A 266 -9.06 -15.96 -18.13
CA PRO A 266 -8.86 -17.42 -18.12
C PRO A 266 -8.40 -17.95 -19.47
N SER A 267 -8.70 -17.26 -20.57
CA SER A 267 -8.22 -17.57 -21.91
C SER A 267 -8.35 -16.33 -22.85
N PRO A 268 -7.69 -16.33 -24.01
CA PRO A 268 -7.90 -15.27 -25.02
C PRO A 268 -9.35 -15.17 -25.49
N GLU A 269 -10.08 -16.26 -25.57
CA GLU A 269 -11.50 -16.30 -25.96
C GLU A 269 -12.37 -15.60 -24.91
N ALA A 270 -12.03 -15.69 -23.63
CA ALA A 270 -12.73 -15.01 -22.56
C ALA A 270 -12.63 -13.49 -22.70
N VAL A 271 -11.49 -12.96 -23.20
CA VAL A 271 -11.32 -11.55 -23.52
C VAL A 271 -12.23 -11.13 -24.68
N ALA A 272 -12.33 -11.96 -25.73
CA ALA A 272 -13.22 -11.72 -26.87
C ALA A 272 -14.71 -11.70 -26.47
N GLN A 273 -15.09 -12.42 -25.42
CA GLN A 273 -16.45 -12.52 -24.90
C GLN A 273 -16.85 -11.41 -23.93
N MET A 274 -15.96 -10.45 -23.63
CA MET A 274 -16.33 -9.29 -22.80
C MET A 274 -17.38 -8.44 -23.51
N SER A 275 -18.38 -7.98 -22.74
CA SER A 275 -19.27 -6.90 -23.18
C SER A 275 -18.49 -5.58 -23.34
N ASP A 276 -19.07 -4.61 -24.08
CA ASP A 276 -18.43 -3.31 -24.23
C ASP A 276 -18.24 -2.60 -22.87
N ALA A 277 -19.18 -2.75 -21.95
CA ALA A 277 -19.08 -2.18 -20.60
C ALA A 277 -17.95 -2.82 -19.79
N GLU A 278 -17.82 -4.16 -19.82
CA GLU A 278 -16.71 -4.87 -19.16
C GLU A 278 -15.38 -4.49 -19.80
N ARG A 279 -15.31 -4.43 -21.12
CA ARG A 279 -14.10 -4.04 -21.85
C ARG A 279 -13.67 -2.62 -21.49
N LYS A 280 -14.61 -1.68 -21.40
CA LYS A 280 -14.33 -0.29 -21.00
C LYS A 280 -13.74 -0.21 -19.60
N ARG A 281 -14.29 -0.93 -18.61
CA ARG A 281 -13.79 -0.95 -17.24
C ARG A 281 -12.45 -1.68 -17.11
N PHE A 282 -12.28 -2.81 -17.77
CA PHE A 282 -11.05 -3.61 -17.72
C PHE A 282 -9.87 -2.91 -18.39
N SER A 283 -10.07 -2.24 -19.53
CA SER A 283 -9.02 -1.56 -20.28
C SER A 283 -8.84 -0.08 -19.92
N TYR A 284 -9.55 0.42 -18.91
CA TYR A 284 -9.45 1.82 -18.51
C TYR A 284 -8.03 2.19 -18.10
N PHE A 285 -7.44 1.39 -17.22
CA PHE A 285 -6.07 1.57 -16.74
C PHE A 285 -5.04 1.44 -17.88
N ASP A 286 -5.20 0.44 -18.77
CA ASP A 286 -4.27 0.21 -19.88
C ASP A 286 -4.22 1.37 -20.87
N ARG A 287 -5.34 2.04 -21.09
CA ARG A 287 -5.44 3.12 -22.09
C ARG A 287 -5.01 4.48 -21.56
N GLU A 288 -5.38 4.77 -20.32
CA GLU A 288 -5.27 6.13 -19.82
C GLU A 288 -3.97 6.34 -19.02
N GLU A 289 -3.49 5.39 -18.24
CA GLU A 289 -2.41 5.69 -17.29
C GLU A 289 -1.49 4.52 -16.85
N SER A 290 -1.41 3.46 -17.61
CA SER A 290 -0.46 2.39 -17.30
C SER A 290 1.01 2.83 -17.34
N SER A 291 1.31 3.98 -17.94
CA SER A 291 2.68 4.47 -18.12
C SER A 291 3.46 4.60 -16.80
N PHE A 292 2.85 5.10 -15.73
CA PHE A 292 3.53 5.23 -14.45
C PHE A 292 3.91 3.88 -13.84
N PHE A 293 3.05 2.86 -14.01
CA PHE A 293 3.34 1.51 -13.56
C PHE A 293 4.59 0.96 -14.24
N PHE A 294 4.67 1.08 -15.56
CA PHE A 294 5.83 0.59 -16.32
C PHE A 294 7.10 1.34 -16.01
N LEU A 295 7.05 2.67 -15.86
CA LEU A 295 8.20 3.48 -15.47
C LEU A 295 8.73 3.06 -14.09
N GLN A 296 7.86 2.94 -13.11
CA GLN A 296 8.25 2.52 -11.75
C GLN A 296 8.71 1.07 -11.69
N ALA A 297 8.15 0.18 -12.52
CA ALA A 297 8.61 -1.19 -12.63
C ALA A 297 9.93 -1.35 -13.41
N ALA A 298 10.24 -0.44 -14.33
CA ALA A 298 11.48 -0.48 -15.12
C ALA A 298 12.64 0.24 -14.43
N GLU A 299 12.42 1.49 -14.01
CA GLU A 299 13.47 2.41 -13.62
C GLU A 299 13.10 3.30 -12.40
N PRO A 300 12.68 2.70 -11.25
CA PRO A 300 12.27 3.50 -10.08
C PRO A 300 13.39 4.42 -9.59
N GLN A 301 14.66 4.00 -9.70
CA GLN A 301 15.79 4.80 -9.27
C GLN A 301 16.00 6.04 -10.15
N THR A 302 15.75 5.94 -11.46
CA THR A 302 15.85 7.09 -12.38
C THR A 302 14.81 8.16 -12.03
N LEU A 303 13.57 7.75 -11.74
CA LEU A 303 12.51 8.66 -11.28
C LEU A 303 12.82 9.27 -9.91
N ALA A 304 13.39 8.48 -9.00
CA ALA A 304 13.70 8.92 -7.65
C ALA A 304 14.61 10.15 -7.61
N TYR A 305 15.61 10.28 -8.52
CA TYR A 305 16.48 11.45 -8.56
C TYR A 305 15.72 12.77 -8.73
N SER A 306 14.70 12.79 -9.57
CA SER A 306 13.90 13.99 -9.80
C SER A 306 12.82 14.20 -8.77
N LEU A 307 12.12 13.13 -8.38
CA LEU A 307 10.95 13.24 -7.50
C LEU A 307 11.34 13.41 -6.02
N THR A 308 12.51 12.93 -5.59
CA THR A 308 13.01 13.16 -4.23
C THR A 308 13.64 14.53 -4.07
N ASP A 309 14.27 15.08 -5.13
CA ASP A 309 14.89 16.40 -5.06
C ASP A 309 13.90 17.54 -5.26
N SER A 310 12.87 17.36 -6.09
CA SER A 310 11.91 18.41 -6.44
C SER A 310 10.59 18.24 -5.69
N ALA A 311 10.32 19.08 -4.69
CA ALA A 311 9.04 19.10 -3.98
C ALA A 311 7.85 19.30 -4.93
N VAL A 312 7.97 20.24 -5.90
CA VAL A 312 6.92 20.48 -6.88
C VAL A 312 6.83 19.35 -7.91
N GLY A 313 7.93 18.69 -8.24
CA GLY A 313 7.93 17.50 -9.10
C GLY A 313 7.17 16.35 -8.47
N TRP A 314 7.42 16.09 -7.18
CA TRP A 314 6.66 15.11 -6.40
C TRP A 314 5.17 15.49 -6.30
N LEU A 315 4.86 16.74 -5.96
CA LEU A 315 3.49 17.22 -5.90
C LEU A 315 2.76 17.03 -7.24
N ALA A 316 3.39 17.39 -8.37
CA ALA A 316 2.80 17.23 -9.70
C ALA A 316 2.56 15.75 -10.05
N TRP A 317 3.49 14.86 -9.66
CA TRP A 317 3.34 13.41 -9.85
C TRP A 317 2.11 12.90 -9.08
N MET A 318 1.96 13.28 -7.80
CA MET A 318 0.82 12.92 -6.96
C MET A 318 -0.51 13.47 -7.49
N ILE A 319 -0.55 14.76 -7.85
CA ILE A 319 -1.73 15.43 -8.42
C ILE A 319 -2.25 14.65 -9.63
N GLY A 320 -1.34 14.27 -10.55
CA GLY A 320 -1.72 13.52 -11.74
C GLY A 320 -2.37 12.17 -11.41
N LYS A 321 -1.91 11.48 -10.36
CA LYS A 321 -2.49 10.19 -9.93
C LYS A 321 -3.84 10.39 -9.26
N PHE A 322 -3.96 11.33 -8.34
CA PHE A 322 -5.25 11.62 -7.71
C PHE A 322 -6.30 12.12 -8.70
N GLN A 323 -5.91 12.97 -9.66
CA GLN A 323 -6.81 13.42 -10.72
C GLN A 323 -7.34 12.27 -11.58
N LEU A 324 -6.51 11.29 -11.88
CA LEU A 324 -6.90 10.13 -12.67
C LEU A 324 -7.75 9.13 -11.89
N LEU A 325 -7.31 8.79 -10.67
CA LEU A 325 -7.75 7.60 -9.93
C LEU A 325 -8.96 7.85 -9.03
N THR A 326 -9.34 9.11 -8.78
CA THR A 326 -10.51 9.44 -7.94
C THR A 326 -11.80 9.57 -8.76
N ASP A 327 -12.94 9.39 -8.09
CA ASP A 327 -14.27 9.68 -8.64
C ASP A 327 -14.56 11.18 -8.51
N ASN A 328 -13.99 11.96 -9.42
CA ASN A 328 -14.07 13.42 -9.41
C ASN A 328 -14.79 13.97 -10.63
N ASN A 329 -15.22 15.23 -10.56
CA ASN A 329 -15.88 15.97 -11.61
C ASN A 329 -14.91 16.93 -12.34
N GLY A 330 -13.69 16.46 -12.63
CA GLY A 330 -12.64 17.27 -13.29
C GLY A 330 -11.68 17.96 -12.32
N ASP A 331 -11.92 17.87 -11.00
CA ASP A 331 -11.01 18.31 -9.96
C ASP A 331 -11.01 17.29 -8.81
N PHE A 332 -9.89 16.62 -8.58
CA PHE A 332 -9.77 15.57 -7.54
C PHE A 332 -10.06 16.10 -6.12
N LEU A 333 -9.92 17.40 -5.88
CA LEU A 333 -10.28 18.03 -4.60
C LEU A 333 -11.79 18.03 -4.33
N THR A 334 -12.61 17.65 -5.30
CA THR A 334 -14.04 17.38 -5.05
C THR A 334 -14.28 16.00 -4.44
N ALA A 335 -13.31 15.10 -4.56
CA ALA A 335 -13.38 13.73 -4.04
C ALA A 335 -12.53 13.53 -2.78
N VAL A 336 -11.39 14.23 -2.67
CA VAL A 336 -10.46 14.12 -1.53
C VAL A 336 -10.18 15.50 -0.94
N ASP A 337 -10.22 15.58 0.39
CA ASP A 337 -9.89 16.82 1.11
C ASP A 337 -8.44 17.25 0.84
N ARG A 338 -8.25 18.56 0.63
CA ARG A 338 -6.96 19.15 0.26
C ARG A 338 -5.87 18.90 1.30
N ASP A 339 -6.20 19.05 2.57
CA ASP A 339 -5.21 18.87 3.65
C ASP A 339 -4.88 17.39 3.85
N THR A 340 -5.85 16.50 3.66
CA THR A 340 -5.65 15.05 3.64
C THR A 340 -4.71 14.64 2.51
N PHE A 341 -4.94 15.13 1.29
CA PHE A 341 -4.04 14.92 0.16
C PHE A 341 -2.61 15.43 0.45
N LEU A 342 -2.48 16.67 0.93
CA LEU A 342 -1.16 17.24 1.24
C LEU A 342 -0.48 16.57 2.45
N THR A 343 -1.26 15.96 3.35
CA THR A 343 -0.71 15.16 4.44
C THR A 343 -0.03 13.91 3.90
N ASP A 344 -0.67 13.24 2.95
CA ASP A 344 -0.10 12.08 2.27
C ASP A 344 1.18 12.47 1.47
N VAL A 345 1.10 13.52 0.66
CA VAL A 345 2.25 14.07 -0.09
C VAL A 345 3.42 14.42 0.84
N THR A 346 3.12 15.10 1.98
CA THR A 346 4.13 15.54 2.94
C THR A 346 4.76 14.38 3.68
N LEU A 347 4.00 13.33 3.99
CA LEU A 347 4.51 12.13 4.67
C LEU A 347 5.62 11.47 3.85
N TYR A 348 5.41 11.26 2.56
CA TYR A 348 6.44 10.72 1.66
C TYR A 348 7.68 11.62 1.58
N TRP A 349 7.45 12.93 1.45
CA TRP A 349 8.53 13.90 1.38
C TRP A 349 9.36 13.93 2.67
N ALA A 350 8.68 14.03 3.80
CA ALA A 350 9.33 14.20 5.11
C ALA A 350 10.07 12.96 5.60
N THR A 351 9.78 11.79 5.04
CA THR A 351 10.43 10.52 5.37
C THR A 351 11.42 10.03 4.32
N ASP A 352 11.68 10.84 3.27
CA ASP A 352 12.54 10.49 2.13
C ASP A 352 12.15 9.15 1.45
N THR A 353 10.85 8.82 1.41
CA THR A 353 10.36 7.54 0.89
C THR A 353 9.75 7.60 -0.50
N VAL A 354 9.77 8.75 -1.15
CA VAL A 354 9.31 8.91 -2.54
C VAL A 354 9.94 7.85 -3.45
N GLY A 355 11.28 7.72 -3.41
CA GLY A 355 12.01 6.75 -4.23
C GLY A 355 11.82 5.30 -3.78
N SER A 356 11.87 5.03 -2.47
CA SER A 356 11.79 3.66 -1.95
C SER A 356 10.41 3.04 -2.13
N ALA A 357 9.34 3.81 -2.02
CA ALA A 357 7.98 3.32 -2.20
C ALA A 357 7.72 2.81 -3.64
N MET A 358 8.32 3.44 -4.64
CA MET A 358 8.21 3.00 -6.03
C MET A 358 8.89 1.64 -6.30
N ARG A 359 9.78 1.18 -5.41
CA ARG A 359 10.51 -0.09 -5.60
C ARG A 359 9.58 -1.31 -5.59
N ILE A 360 8.40 -1.24 -4.96
CA ILE A 360 7.44 -2.35 -4.96
C ILE A 360 7.08 -2.79 -6.37
N TYR A 361 6.92 -1.86 -7.32
CA TYR A 361 6.65 -2.16 -8.74
C TYR A 361 7.81 -2.94 -9.39
N ARG A 362 9.04 -2.54 -9.08
CA ARG A 362 10.24 -3.22 -9.59
C ARG A 362 10.39 -4.62 -9.00
N GLU A 363 10.20 -4.74 -7.70
CA GLU A 363 10.31 -6.02 -6.99
C GLU A 363 9.21 -6.99 -7.46
N TYR A 364 7.98 -6.53 -7.61
CA TYR A 364 6.88 -7.32 -8.18
C TYR A 364 7.22 -7.87 -9.56
N ARG A 365 7.84 -7.04 -10.43
CA ARG A 365 8.29 -7.48 -11.74
C ARG A 365 9.46 -8.47 -11.69
N LEU A 366 10.44 -8.23 -10.78
CA LEU A 366 11.63 -9.07 -10.66
C LEU A 366 11.35 -10.44 -10.06
N THR A 367 10.44 -10.51 -9.10
CA THR A 367 10.03 -11.78 -8.48
C THR A 367 9.12 -12.60 -9.39
N GLY A 368 8.55 -11.98 -10.43
CA GLY A 368 7.59 -12.63 -11.31
C GLY A 368 6.25 -12.95 -10.66
N GLU A 369 5.96 -12.32 -9.50
CA GLU A 369 4.71 -12.54 -8.75
C GLU A 369 3.48 -12.33 -9.62
N GLY A 370 3.52 -11.35 -10.55
CA GLY A 370 2.45 -11.09 -11.49
C GLY A 370 2.26 -12.15 -12.58
N ALA A 371 3.24 -13.04 -12.77
CA ALA A 371 3.17 -14.11 -13.77
C ALA A 371 2.76 -15.46 -13.17
N VAL A 372 2.74 -15.55 -11.84
CA VAL A 372 2.34 -16.78 -11.13
C VAL A 372 0.83 -16.79 -10.96
N ARG A 373 0.15 -17.66 -11.68
CA ARG A 373 -1.28 -17.87 -11.48
C ARG A 373 -1.49 -18.57 -10.12
N MET A 374 -1.95 -17.81 -9.14
CA MET A 374 -2.25 -18.34 -7.81
C MET A 374 -3.46 -19.28 -7.89
N PRO A 375 -3.46 -20.37 -7.10
CA PRO A 375 -4.66 -21.20 -6.94
C PRO A 375 -5.82 -20.35 -6.41
N ARG A 376 -7.05 -20.85 -6.61
CA ARG A 376 -8.25 -20.23 -6.06
C ARG A 376 -8.10 -20.04 -4.55
N LEU A 377 -8.37 -18.85 -4.09
CA LEU A 377 -8.36 -18.51 -2.66
C LEU A 377 -9.68 -18.97 -2.02
N GLU A 378 -9.59 -19.82 -0.98
CA GLU A 378 -10.76 -20.32 -0.26
C GLU A 378 -11.21 -19.40 0.89
N THR A 379 -10.35 -18.52 1.36
CA THR A 379 -10.70 -17.49 2.34
C THR A 379 -11.89 -16.66 1.82
N PRO A 380 -12.95 -16.42 2.63
CA PRO A 380 -14.08 -15.59 2.24
C PRO A 380 -13.63 -14.17 1.82
N VAL A 381 -14.18 -13.69 0.71
CA VAL A 381 -13.85 -12.35 0.17
C VAL A 381 -15.12 -11.52 0.03
N ALA A 382 -15.07 -10.28 0.53
CA ALA A 382 -15.97 -9.21 0.13
C ALA A 382 -15.29 -8.36 -0.95
N TYR A 383 -16.01 -8.10 -2.03
CA TYR A 383 -15.59 -7.19 -3.08
C TYR A 383 -16.45 -5.92 -3.05
N ALA A 384 -15.83 -4.81 -2.67
CA ALA A 384 -16.40 -3.47 -2.75
C ALA A 384 -16.12 -2.88 -4.13
N ASP A 385 -17.09 -3.00 -5.03
CA ASP A 385 -16.97 -2.67 -6.46
C ASP A 385 -17.27 -1.17 -6.69
N PHE A 386 -16.23 -0.34 -6.59
CA PHE A 386 -16.35 1.10 -6.80
C PHE A 386 -16.40 1.45 -8.30
N PRO A 387 -17.25 2.43 -8.70
CA PRO A 387 -17.50 2.72 -10.12
C PRO A 387 -16.29 3.28 -10.87
N ARG A 388 -15.38 3.98 -10.17
CA ARG A 388 -14.18 4.60 -10.75
C ARG A 388 -12.88 3.89 -10.35
N GLU A 389 -12.98 2.62 -9.91
CA GLU A 389 -11.78 1.79 -9.70
C GLU A 389 -11.14 1.43 -11.04
N VAL A 390 -9.81 1.27 -11.03
CA VAL A 390 -9.01 0.92 -12.21
C VAL A 390 -8.97 -0.59 -12.45
N ALA A 391 -8.75 -0.98 -13.71
CA ALA A 391 -8.49 -2.38 -14.10
C ALA A 391 -9.49 -3.39 -13.54
N VAL A 392 -10.80 -3.10 -13.63
CA VAL A 392 -11.86 -3.95 -13.08
C VAL A 392 -12.14 -5.16 -13.99
N PRO A 393 -11.72 -6.38 -13.60
CA PRO A 393 -12.00 -7.58 -14.39
C PRO A 393 -13.48 -7.93 -14.38
N PRO A 394 -13.99 -8.63 -15.41
CA PRO A 394 -15.32 -9.22 -15.37
C PRO A 394 -15.50 -10.08 -14.11
N PHE A 395 -16.64 -9.91 -13.42
CA PHE A 395 -16.88 -10.60 -12.15
C PHE A 395 -16.75 -12.13 -12.25
N ARG A 396 -17.11 -12.72 -13.41
CA ARG A 396 -16.93 -14.15 -13.66
C ARG A 396 -15.47 -14.62 -13.60
N TRP A 397 -14.48 -13.75 -13.86
CA TRP A 397 -13.06 -14.08 -13.71
C TRP A 397 -12.64 -13.97 -12.24
N ILE A 398 -13.10 -12.92 -11.56
CA ILE A 398 -12.90 -12.74 -10.12
C ILE A 398 -13.40 -13.97 -9.35
N ALA A 399 -14.61 -14.45 -9.66
CA ALA A 399 -15.22 -15.60 -9.00
C ALA A 399 -14.47 -16.93 -9.23
N GLN A 400 -13.62 -17.03 -10.27
CA GLN A 400 -12.76 -18.20 -10.47
C GLN A 400 -11.52 -18.18 -9.59
N THR A 401 -11.04 -16.97 -9.22
CA THR A 401 -9.82 -16.78 -8.44
C THR A 401 -10.10 -16.63 -6.96
N TYR A 402 -11.24 -16.04 -6.60
CA TYR A 402 -11.61 -15.72 -5.22
C TYR A 402 -12.91 -16.36 -4.80
N ASN A 403 -13.01 -16.73 -3.51
CA ASN A 403 -14.26 -17.14 -2.88
C ASN A 403 -15.07 -15.91 -2.46
N VAL A 404 -15.67 -15.23 -3.45
CA VAL A 404 -16.46 -14.01 -3.20
C VAL A 404 -17.81 -14.37 -2.59
N VAL A 405 -17.99 -14.02 -1.32
CA VAL A 405 -19.24 -14.25 -0.56
C VAL A 405 -20.08 -12.98 -0.40
N GLN A 406 -19.49 -11.82 -0.74
CA GLN A 406 -20.18 -10.53 -0.80
C GLN A 406 -19.61 -9.73 -1.96
N ARG A 407 -20.49 -9.13 -2.77
CA ARG A 407 -20.14 -8.09 -3.74
C ARG A 407 -21.10 -6.93 -3.52
N THR A 408 -20.54 -5.75 -3.31
CA THR A 408 -21.31 -4.51 -3.12
C THR A 408 -20.95 -3.55 -4.25
N GLU A 409 -21.90 -3.31 -5.14
CA GLU A 409 -21.76 -2.26 -6.18
C GLU A 409 -21.95 -0.91 -5.50
N MET A 410 -20.86 -0.15 -5.38
CA MET A 410 -20.87 1.13 -4.69
C MET A 410 -21.48 2.21 -5.58
N PRO A 411 -22.28 3.14 -5.01
CA PRO A 411 -22.95 4.17 -5.78
C PRO A 411 -22.02 5.25 -6.32
N LYS A 412 -20.84 5.44 -5.68
CA LYS A 412 -19.84 6.45 -5.99
C LYS A 412 -18.51 6.10 -5.35
N GLY A 413 -17.43 6.74 -5.78
CA GLY A 413 -16.08 6.57 -5.29
C GLY A 413 -15.17 5.88 -6.32
N GLY A 414 -13.89 6.03 -6.11
CA GLY A 414 -12.82 5.51 -6.97
C GLY A 414 -11.80 4.70 -6.20
N HIS A 415 -10.57 4.83 -6.64
CA HIS A 415 -9.43 4.04 -6.17
C HIS A 415 -9.09 4.27 -4.69
N PHE A 416 -9.12 5.53 -4.25
CA PHE A 416 -8.85 5.90 -2.84
C PHE A 416 -10.13 5.82 -1.99
N ALA A 417 -10.80 4.67 -2.02
CA ALA A 417 -12.11 4.46 -1.42
C ALA A 417 -12.22 4.94 0.03
N ALA A 418 -11.16 4.76 0.83
CA ALA A 418 -11.12 5.18 2.23
C ALA A 418 -11.08 6.70 2.41
N MET A 419 -10.45 7.44 1.49
CA MET A 419 -10.43 8.90 1.47
C MET A 419 -11.70 9.50 0.85
N GLU A 420 -12.19 8.87 -0.24
CA GLU A 420 -13.29 9.38 -1.03
C GLU A 420 -14.66 9.10 -0.40
N GLN A 421 -14.84 7.90 0.15
CA GLN A 421 -16.11 7.38 0.66
C GLN A 421 -15.94 6.59 1.96
N PRO A 422 -15.38 7.18 3.03
CA PRO A 422 -15.08 6.48 4.27
C PRO A 422 -16.30 5.79 4.88
N ASP A 423 -17.47 6.44 4.87
CA ASP A 423 -18.70 5.90 5.45
C ASP A 423 -19.19 4.66 4.69
N LEU A 424 -19.15 4.67 3.35
CA LEU A 424 -19.55 3.52 2.54
C LEU A 424 -18.61 2.33 2.80
N LEU A 425 -17.31 2.60 2.84
CA LEU A 425 -16.31 1.55 3.11
C LEU A 425 -16.49 0.94 4.50
N VAL A 426 -16.65 1.77 5.53
CA VAL A 426 -16.91 1.31 6.92
C VAL A 426 -18.17 0.46 7.00
N GLN A 427 -19.26 0.87 6.35
CA GLN A 427 -20.52 0.12 6.35
C GLN A 427 -20.35 -1.25 5.68
N ASP A 428 -19.66 -1.32 4.57
CA ASP A 428 -19.46 -2.58 3.83
C ASP A 428 -18.53 -3.54 4.56
N VAL A 429 -17.43 -3.03 5.13
CA VAL A 429 -16.53 -3.79 6.01
C VAL A 429 -17.31 -4.41 7.18
N ARG A 430 -18.15 -3.63 7.86
CA ARG A 430 -18.97 -4.13 8.96
C ARG A 430 -19.96 -5.19 8.51
N ALA A 431 -20.67 -4.95 7.42
CA ALA A 431 -21.65 -5.89 6.88
C ALA A 431 -21.00 -7.25 6.57
N PHE A 432 -19.80 -7.23 6.00
CA PHE A 432 -19.04 -8.43 5.70
C PHE A 432 -18.64 -9.21 6.96
N PHE A 433 -17.96 -8.55 7.90
CA PHE A 433 -17.48 -9.23 9.11
C PHE A 433 -18.62 -9.64 10.06
N ALA A 434 -19.77 -8.95 10.06
CA ALA A 434 -20.97 -9.38 10.75
C ALA A 434 -21.48 -10.74 10.23
N LYS A 435 -21.50 -10.94 8.90
CA LYS A 435 -21.89 -12.23 8.29
C LYS A 435 -20.94 -13.35 8.69
N LEU A 436 -19.63 -13.12 8.67
CA LEU A 436 -18.66 -14.13 9.07
C LEU A 436 -18.79 -14.52 10.55
N ASN A 437 -19.14 -13.55 11.42
CA ASN A 437 -19.36 -13.81 12.84
C ASN A 437 -20.55 -14.73 13.09
N THR A 438 -21.67 -14.51 12.39
CA THR A 438 -22.88 -15.33 12.50
C THR A 438 -22.69 -16.74 11.99
N THR A 439 -21.77 -16.97 11.05
CA THR A 439 -21.45 -18.31 10.52
C THR A 439 -20.42 -19.08 11.36
N GLY A 440 -20.00 -18.54 12.51
CA GLY A 440 -18.99 -19.16 13.39
C GLY A 440 -17.55 -19.10 12.87
N GLN A 441 -17.32 -18.45 11.75
CA GLN A 441 -15.98 -18.33 11.15
C GLN A 441 -15.07 -17.34 11.89
N THR A 442 -15.66 -16.44 12.70
CA THR A 442 -14.92 -15.47 13.52
C THR A 442 -14.73 -15.88 14.97
N ALA A 443 -15.52 -16.88 15.44
CA ALA A 443 -15.50 -17.31 16.82
C ALA A 443 -14.24 -18.10 17.15
N ALA A 444 -13.15 -17.43 17.42
CA ALA A 444 -12.06 -17.86 18.30
C ALA A 444 -11.20 -16.66 18.72
N ASN A 445 -11.59 -16.05 19.83
CA ASN A 445 -10.74 -15.56 20.89
C ASN A 445 -9.59 -14.59 20.58
N GLY A 446 -9.78 -13.33 20.87
CA GLY A 446 -8.72 -12.45 21.38
C GLY A 446 -8.30 -12.81 22.83
N ARG A 447 -8.23 -14.11 23.16
CA ARG A 447 -7.68 -14.61 24.42
C ARG A 447 -6.42 -15.42 24.13
N TRP A 448 -5.41 -15.21 24.93
CA TRP A 448 -4.24 -16.08 24.99
C TRP A 448 -4.71 -17.51 25.26
N SER A 449 -3.93 -18.50 24.84
CA SER A 449 -4.21 -19.94 25.06
C SER A 449 -4.38 -20.32 26.52
N ASP A 450 -4.03 -19.44 27.46
CA ASP A 450 -4.17 -19.56 28.91
C ASP A 450 -5.30 -18.71 29.51
N GLY A 451 -6.10 -18.02 28.68
CA GLY A 451 -7.21 -17.20 29.14
C GLY A 451 -6.82 -15.82 29.71
N THR A 452 -5.53 -15.45 29.68
CA THR A 452 -5.07 -14.13 30.14
C THR A 452 -5.29 -13.06 29.08
N PRO A 453 -5.68 -11.82 29.44
CA PRO A 453 -5.70 -10.72 28.48
C PRO A 453 -4.26 -10.39 28.05
N ALA A 454 -4.08 -10.06 26.76
CA ALA A 454 -2.80 -9.61 26.22
C ALA A 454 -2.20 -8.50 27.12
N PRO A 455 -0.89 -8.50 27.40
CA PRO A 455 -0.28 -7.51 28.26
C PRO A 455 -0.57 -6.10 27.74
N LEU A 456 -1.08 -5.23 28.62
CA LEU A 456 -1.20 -3.82 28.36
C LEU A 456 0.20 -3.26 28.15
N ILE A 457 0.53 -2.86 26.93
CA ILE A 457 1.66 -1.98 26.70
C ILE A 457 1.26 -0.64 27.31
N ARG A 458 1.69 -0.38 28.55
CA ARG A 458 1.46 0.91 29.19
C ARG A 458 2.36 1.93 28.50
N THR A 459 1.77 3.00 27.98
CA THR A 459 2.52 4.21 27.68
C THR A 459 3.10 4.75 28.99
N PRO A 460 4.39 5.13 29.03
CA PRO A 460 4.89 5.93 30.17
C PRO A 460 4.13 7.27 30.17
N GLU A 461 3.69 7.68 31.38
CA GLU A 461 3.11 9.00 31.62
C GLU A 461 4.10 10.12 31.30
#